data_5e16cec3609fe0f60b97ce70c816aeb6
#
_entry.id   5e16cec3609fe0f60b97ce70c816aeb6
#
_cell.length_a   1.000
_cell.length_b   1.000
_cell.length_c   1.000
_cell.angle_alpha   90.00
_cell.angle_beta   90.00
_cell.angle_gamma   90.00
#
_symmetry.space_group_name_H-M   'P 1'
#
loop_
_entity.id
_entity.type
_entity.pdbx_description
1 polymer ?
#
loop_
_entity_poly.entity_id
_entity_poly.type
_entity_poly.pdbx_seq_one_letter_code
_entity_poly.pdbx_strand_id
1 'polypeptide(L)'
;MADYNPNVVSASSIGPKLPDGVVDIESIETSDPVLGCRVFTHYNGPTDQLSGLCAGMCVLDPGSSPHPPHQHPEEEFMIVASGTGEIECAGKTTQVGPGAMMYCAGNTIHGITNTGKLPMVFYWQKWLA
;
A
#
# COMPACT_ATOMS: atom_id res chain seq x y z
N MET A 1 5.96 -21.55 9.16
CA MET A 1 6.23 -20.12 9.32
C MET A 1 5.90 -19.41 8.02
N ALA A 2 5.10 -18.35 8.12
CA ALA A 2 4.80 -17.56 6.94
C ALA A 2 6.06 -16.84 6.45
N ASP A 3 6.22 -16.74 5.14
CA ASP A 3 7.33 -16.00 4.56
C ASP A 3 7.18 -14.50 4.85
N TYR A 4 8.27 -13.89 5.27
CA TYR A 4 8.31 -12.47 5.47
C TYR A 4 8.38 -11.76 4.12
N ASN A 5 7.47 -10.79 3.91
CA ASN A 5 7.47 -9.94 2.72
C ASN A 5 7.54 -8.46 3.18
N PRO A 6 8.66 -7.76 2.93
CA PRO A 6 8.82 -6.38 3.38
C PRO A 6 7.87 -5.40 2.65
N ASN A 7 7.22 -5.84 1.56
CA ASN A 7 6.23 -5.02 0.86
C ASN A 7 4.88 -4.99 1.59
N VAL A 8 4.68 -5.86 2.59
CA VAL A 8 3.47 -5.88 3.41
C VAL A 8 3.76 -5.08 4.68
N VAL A 9 3.11 -3.92 4.80
CA VAL A 9 3.28 -3.03 5.96
C VAL A 9 1.97 -3.04 6.74
N SER A 10 2.04 -3.40 8.02
CA SER A 10 0.87 -3.45 8.90
C SER A 10 0.74 -2.15 9.69
N ALA A 11 -0.49 -1.72 9.93
CA ALA A 11 -0.77 -0.56 10.76
C ALA A 11 -0.38 -0.86 12.21
N SER A 12 0.53 -0.06 12.76
CA SER A 12 1.02 -0.23 14.13
C SER A 12 0.13 0.50 15.13
N SER A 13 -0.23 -0.19 16.21
CA SER A 13 -0.93 0.41 17.34
C SER A 13 0.03 0.74 18.49
N ILE A 14 1.34 0.57 18.27
CA ILE A 14 2.38 0.72 19.28
C ILE A 14 3.20 1.97 18.98
N GLY A 15 3.64 2.65 20.04
CA GLY A 15 4.49 3.83 19.92
C GLY A 15 3.73 5.13 20.12
N PRO A 16 4.40 6.26 19.92
CA PRO A 16 3.78 7.57 20.10
C PRO A 16 2.74 7.84 19.02
N LYS A 17 1.75 8.64 19.38
CA LYS A 17 0.73 9.11 18.46
C LYS A 17 1.39 9.83 17.28
N LEU A 18 0.84 9.62 16.07
CA LEU A 18 1.35 10.30 14.87
C LEU A 18 1.22 11.82 15.02
N PRO A 19 2.30 12.57 14.72
CA PRO A 19 2.24 14.02 14.76
C PRO A 19 1.59 14.59 13.50
N ASP A 20 1.00 15.76 13.60
CA ASP A 20 0.64 16.54 12.42
C ASP A 20 1.90 16.92 11.65
N GLY A 21 1.81 16.97 10.32
CA GLY A 21 2.94 17.42 9.53
C GLY A 21 2.94 16.89 8.10
N VAL A 22 4.00 17.19 7.41
CA VAL A 22 4.23 16.77 6.04
C VAL A 22 5.53 15.98 5.99
N VAL A 23 5.48 14.78 5.41
CA VAL A 23 6.66 13.95 5.18
C VAL A 23 6.99 13.99 3.70
N ASP A 24 8.19 14.49 3.38
CA ASP A 24 8.69 14.50 2.02
C ASP A 24 9.28 13.14 1.70
N ILE A 25 9.01 12.63 0.50
CA ILE A 25 9.52 11.31 0.08
C ILE A 25 11.04 11.22 0.13
N GLU A 26 11.74 12.32 -0.11
CA GLU A 26 13.21 12.33 -0.06
C GLU A 26 13.76 12.11 1.34
N SER A 27 12.95 12.33 2.38
CA SER A 27 13.35 12.11 3.77
C SER A 27 13.18 10.66 4.22
N ILE A 28 12.56 9.81 3.39
CA ILE A 28 12.24 8.44 3.78
C ILE A 28 13.38 7.52 3.35
N GLU A 29 13.99 6.83 4.31
CA GLU A 29 14.92 5.76 4.00
C GLU A 29 14.16 4.56 3.46
N THR A 30 14.69 3.96 2.40
CA THR A 30 14.11 2.78 1.79
C THR A 30 15.20 1.81 1.39
N SER A 31 14.87 0.53 1.40
CA SER A 31 15.77 -0.52 0.95
C SER A 31 15.67 -0.72 -0.56
N ASP A 32 16.51 -1.60 -1.11
CA ASP A 32 16.40 -2.02 -2.50
C ASP A 32 15.02 -2.62 -2.77
N PRO A 33 14.52 -2.53 -4.01
CA PRO A 33 13.24 -3.13 -4.36
C PRO A 33 13.21 -4.63 -4.08
N VAL A 34 12.06 -5.11 -3.63
CA VAL A 34 11.79 -6.53 -3.42
C VAL A 34 10.62 -6.92 -4.31
N LEU A 35 10.76 -8.00 -5.08
CA LEU A 35 9.74 -8.46 -6.03
C LEU A 35 9.31 -7.36 -7.03
N GLY A 36 10.26 -6.49 -7.41
CA GLY A 36 9.96 -5.37 -8.30
C GLY A 36 9.18 -4.23 -7.65
N CYS A 37 9.10 -4.19 -6.33
CA CYS A 37 8.35 -3.17 -5.59
C CYS A 37 9.25 -2.46 -4.60
N ARG A 38 9.27 -1.12 -4.66
CA ARG A 38 9.91 -0.27 -3.65
C ARG A 38 8.82 0.40 -2.83
N VAL A 39 8.86 0.20 -1.51
CA VAL A 39 7.87 0.73 -0.58
C VAL A 39 8.45 1.92 0.18
N PHE A 40 7.68 2.99 0.23
CA PHE A 40 7.96 4.17 1.05
C PHE A 40 6.86 4.31 2.09
N THR A 41 7.21 4.21 3.37
CA THR A 41 6.24 4.38 4.46
C THR A 41 6.36 5.78 5.03
N HIS A 42 5.35 6.62 4.78
CA HIS A 42 5.32 8.00 5.26
C HIS A 42 4.89 8.08 6.72
N TYR A 43 3.87 7.31 7.08
CA TYR A 43 3.31 7.31 8.44
C TYR A 43 2.99 5.89 8.88
N ASN A 44 3.27 5.58 10.13
CA ASN A 44 2.81 4.33 10.75
C ASN A 44 2.75 4.48 12.27
N GLY A 45 1.56 4.49 12.83
CA GLY A 45 1.36 4.60 14.26
C GLY A 45 -0.09 4.86 14.65
N PRO A 46 -0.36 4.91 15.95
CA PRO A 46 -1.71 5.22 16.46
C PRO A 46 -2.03 6.71 16.31
N THR A 47 -3.33 7.03 16.32
CA THR A 47 -3.86 8.39 16.32
C THR A 47 -4.87 8.53 17.47
N ASP A 48 -5.44 9.74 17.66
CA ASP A 48 -6.48 9.94 18.66
C ASP A 48 -7.76 9.15 18.33
N GLN A 49 -8.06 8.96 17.04
CA GLN A 49 -9.29 8.29 16.61
C GLN A 49 -9.09 6.84 16.18
N LEU A 50 -7.87 6.45 15.82
CA LEU A 50 -7.59 5.14 15.26
C LEU A 50 -6.55 4.41 16.11
N SER A 51 -6.72 3.11 16.28
CA SER A 51 -5.73 2.31 16.99
C SER A 51 -4.44 2.17 16.17
N GLY A 52 -4.53 2.24 14.86
CA GLY A 52 -3.36 2.24 13.99
C GLY A 52 -3.67 2.80 12.62
N LEU A 53 -2.71 3.52 12.05
CA LEU A 53 -2.79 4.09 10.71
C LEU A 53 -1.42 3.99 10.06
N CYS A 54 -1.36 3.44 8.84
CA CYS A 54 -0.15 3.54 8.05
C CYS A 54 -0.49 4.01 6.63
N ALA A 55 0.42 4.77 6.07
CA ALA A 55 0.23 5.35 4.74
C ALA A 55 1.57 5.51 4.06
N GLY A 56 1.59 5.28 2.76
CA GLY A 56 2.81 5.40 1.99
C GLY A 56 2.60 5.31 0.50
N MET A 57 3.68 5.05 -0.20
CA MET A 57 3.72 4.98 -1.65
C MET A 57 4.53 3.77 -2.08
N CYS A 58 4.14 3.18 -3.19
CA CYS A 58 4.91 2.12 -3.85
C CYS A 58 5.26 2.51 -5.28
N VAL A 59 6.48 2.15 -5.69
CA VAL A 59 6.89 2.17 -7.10
C VAL A 59 7.02 0.71 -7.54
N LEU A 60 6.26 0.33 -8.55
CA LEU A 60 6.10 -1.05 -8.98
C LEU A 60 6.59 -1.21 -10.42
N ASP A 61 7.58 -2.09 -10.62
CA ASP A 61 8.13 -2.36 -11.94
C ASP A 61 7.09 -3.05 -12.85
N PRO A 62 7.21 -2.88 -14.18
CA PRO A 62 6.34 -3.60 -15.12
C PRO A 62 6.31 -5.11 -14.85
N GLY A 63 5.13 -5.69 -14.89
CA GLY A 63 4.91 -7.11 -14.66
C GLY A 63 4.95 -7.56 -13.20
N SER A 64 5.15 -6.64 -12.27
CA SER A 64 5.32 -6.97 -10.86
C SER A 64 4.07 -6.73 -10.03
N SER A 65 3.98 -7.45 -8.91
CA SER A 65 3.02 -7.24 -7.84
C SER A 65 3.81 -7.15 -6.53
N PRO A 66 3.40 -6.32 -5.55
CA PRO A 66 4.14 -6.23 -4.29
C PRO A 66 4.07 -7.53 -3.47
N HIS A 67 3.00 -8.28 -3.64
CA HIS A 67 2.72 -9.54 -2.96
C HIS A 67 1.57 -10.24 -3.70
N PRO A 68 1.39 -11.55 -3.52
CA PRO A 68 0.18 -12.22 -4.02
C PRO A 68 -1.07 -11.59 -3.39
N PRO A 69 -2.26 -11.72 -4.02
CA PRO A 69 -3.48 -11.26 -3.41
C PRO A 69 -3.61 -11.78 -1.98
N HIS A 70 -3.96 -10.87 -1.06
CA HIS A 70 -4.01 -11.18 0.36
C HIS A 70 -5.15 -10.45 1.06
N GLN A 71 -5.33 -10.73 2.35
CA GLN A 71 -6.27 -10.03 3.21
C GLN A 71 -5.60 -9.69 4.53
N HIS A 72 -6.09 -8.66 5.18
CA HIS A 72 -5.64 -8.22 6.50
C HIS A 72 -6.76 -7.50 7.23
N PRO A 73 -6.67 -7.35 8.58
CA PRO A 73 -7.74 -6.72 9.35
C PRO A 73 -8.01 -5.27 8.98
N GLU A 74 -7.00 -4.54 8.52
CA GLU A 74 -7.13 -3.11 8.20
C GLU A 74 -8.06 -2.90 7.01
N GLU A 75 -8.82 -1.82 7.05
CA GLU A 75 -9.39 -1.24 5.84
C GLU A 75 -8.28 -0.57 5.05
N GLU A 76 -8.46 -0.42 3.75
CA GLU A 76 -7.40 0.12 2.89
C GLU A 76 -7.96 0.93 1.72
N PHE A 77 -7.28 2.05 1.42
CA PHE A 77 -7.35 2.70 0.11
C PHE A 77 -6.06 2.45 -0.65
N MET A 78 -6.17 2.24 -1.98
CA MET A 78 -5.06 2.35 -2.91
C MET A 78 -5.43 3.37 -3.99
N ILE A 79 -4.51 4.27 -4.31
CA ILE A 79 -4.74 5.36 -5.26
C ILE A 79 -3.63 5.33 -6.31
N VAL A 80 -4.00 5.08 -7.57
CA VAL A 80 -3.03 5.04 -8.67
C VAL A 80 -2.69 6.47 -9.08
N ALA A 81 -1.41 6.82 -8.97
CA ALA A 81 -0.91 8.15 -9.34
C ALA A 81 -0.37 8.17 -10.77
N SER A 82 0.31 7.11 -11.20
CA SER A 82 0.85 7.00 -12.56
C SER A 82 1.00 5.55 -12.97
N GLY A 83 1.07 5.30 -14.28
CA GLY A 83 1.15 3.96 -14.81
C GLY A 83 -0.22 3.30 -14.94
N THR A 84 -0.22 2.07 -15.44
CA THR A 84 -1.45 1.29 -15.65
C THR A 84 -1.28 -0.12 -15.11
N GLY A 85 -2.37 -0.71 -14.67
CA GLY A 85 -2.34 -2.06 -14.15
C GLY A 85 -3.72 -2.61 -13.91
N GLU A 86 -3.80 -3.59 -13.02
CA GLU A 86 -5.09 -4.14 -12.60
C GLU A 86 -5.12 -4.31 -11.08
N ILE A 87 -6.29 -4.11 -10.52
CA ILE A 87 -6.57 -4.33 -9.11
C ILE A 87 -7.61 -5.43 -9.00
N GLU A 88 -7.30 -6.43 -8.19
CA GLU A 88 -8.27 -7.42 -7.73
C GLU A 88 -8.79 -6.99 -6.37
N CYS A 89 -10.10 -6.92 -6.22
CA CYS A 89 -10.74 -6.59 -4.95
C CYS A 89 -12.08 -7.31 -4.83
N ALA A 90 -12.24 -8.08 -3.78
CA ALA A 90 -13.48 -8.83 -3.49
C ALA A 90 -13.91 -9.72 -4.66
N GLY A 91 -12.97 -10.37 -5.31
CA GLY A 91 -13.21 -11.30 -6.42
C GLY A 91 -13.42 -10.64 -7.78
N LYS A 92 -13.28 -9.31 -7.87
CA LYS A 92 -13.40 -8.59 -9.13
C LYS A 92 -12.07 -7.96 -9.53
N THR A 93 -11.65 -8.17 -10.77
CA THR A 93 -10.46 -7.55 -11.34
C THR A 93 -10.85 -6.37 -12.21
N THR A 94 -10.24 -5.21 -11.98
CA THR A 94 -10.51 -3.97 -12.70
C THR A 94 -9.22 -3.44 -13.29
N GLN A 95 -9.26 -3.03 -14.56
CA GLN A 95 -8.14 -2.33 -15.19
C GLN A 95 -8.11 -0.91 -14.64
N VAL A 96 -6.91 -0.44 -14.23
CA VAL A 96 -6.76 0.85 -13.56
C VAL A 96 -5.67 1.69 -14.21
N GLY A 97 -5.80 2.99 -14.08
CA GLY A 97 -4.81 3.98 -14.49
C GLY A 97 -4.84 5.17 -13.54
N PRO A 98 -4.13 6.27 -13.87
CA PRO A 98 -4.06 7.43 -12.99
C PRO A 98 -5.44 7.94 -12.58
N GLY A 99 -5.62 8.16 -11.27
CA GLY A 99 -6.88 8.63 -10.71
C GLY A 99 -7.81 7.54 -10.22
N ALA A 100 -7.51 6.25 -10.49
CA ALA A 100 -8.29 5.14 -9.93
C ALA A 100 -8.03 5.02 -8.43
N MET A 101 -9.08 4.73 -7.67
CA MET A 101 -9.00 4.55 -6.22
C MET A 101 -9.77 3.30 -5.82
N MET A 102 -9.08 2.40 -5.11
CA MET A 102 -9.69 1.21 -4.52
C MET A 102 -10.06 1.49 -3.06
N TYR A 103 -11.22 1.05 -2.64
CA TYR A 103 -11.52 0.83 -1.22
C TYR A 103 -11.68 -0.66 -0.96
N CYS A 104 -11.09 -1.12 0.12
CA CYS A 104 -11.17 -2.52 0.54
C CYS A 104 -11.52 -2.59 2.02
N ALA A 105 -12.60 -3.28 2.34
CA ALA A 105 -12.98 -3.55 3.72
C ALA A 105 -11.97 -4.49 4.39
N GLY A 106 -11.94 -4.47 5.70
CA GLY A 106 -11.08 -5.40 6.46
C GLY A 106 -11.35 -6.85 6.11
N ASN A 107 -10.29 -7.64 6.01
CA ASN A 107 -10.33 -9.07 5.70
C ASN A 107 -10.91 -9.40 4.32
N THR A 108 -10.85 -8.47 3.39
CA THR A 108 -11.24 -8.70 1.99
C THR A 108 -9.99 -8.93 1.15
N ILE A 109 -9.99 -9.99 0.33
CA ILE A 109 -8.86 -10.32 -0.53
C ILE A 109 -8.71 -9.26 -1.61
N HIS A 110 -7.49 -8.75 -1.77
CA HIS A 110 -7.16 -7.74 -2.76
C HIS A 110 -5.70 -7.84 -3.18
N GLY A 111 -5.38 -7.25 -4.33
CA GLY A 111 -4.02 -7.18 -4.86
C GLY A 111 -3.94 -6.21 -6.02
N ILE A 112 -2.72 -5.84 -6.40
CA ILE A 112 -2.44 -4.93 -7.50
C ILE A 112 -1.27 -5.47 -8.32
N THR A 113 -1.36 -5.34 -9.64
CA THR A 113 -0.32 -5.77 -10.57
C THR A 113 -0.09 -4.68 -11.62
N ASN A 114 1.17 -4.37 -11.87
CA ASN A 114 1.54 -3.47 -12.98
C ASN A 114 1.51 -4.27 -14.28
N THR A 115 0.50 -4.05 -15.11
CA THR A 115 0.37 -4.71 -16.41
C THR A 115 0.82 -3.83 -17.57
N GLY A 116 1.31 -2.63 -17.28
CA GLY A 116 1.83 -1.70 -18.28
C GLY A 116 3.29 -1.94 -18.57
N LYS A 117 3.87 -1.02 -19.34
CA LYS A 117 5.28 -1.07 -19.78
C LYS A 117 6.17 -0.08 -19.04
N LEU A 118 5.58 0.78 -18.22
CA LEU A 118 6.26 1.79 -17.40
C LEU A 118 6.09 1.49 -15.93
N PRO A 119 6.95 2.02 -15.05
CA PRO A 119 6.74 1.90 -13.62
C PRO A 119 5.36 2.46 -13.23
N MET A 120 4.74 1.82 -12.25
CA MET A 120 3.48 2.26 -11.67
C MET A 120 3.74 2.87 -10.30
N VAL A 121 3.13 4.01 -10.03
CA VAL A 121 3.16 4.62 -8.71
C VAL A 121 1.75 4.61 -8.15
N PHE A 122 1.61 4.06 -6.95
CA PHE A 122 0.35 4.13 -6.22
C PHE A 122 0.59 4.46 -4.76
N TYR A 123 -0.36 5.19 -4.15
CA TYR A 123 -0.39 5.48 -2.73
C TYR A 123 -1.32 4.50 -2.04
N TRP A 124 -1.02 4.17 -0.79
CA TRP A 124 -1.84 3.27 0.02
C TRP A 124 -2.02 3.84 1.42
N GLN A 125 -3.19 3.58 2.00
CA GLN A 125 -3.54 3.96 3.36
C GLN A 125 -4.29 2.79 3.98
N LYS A 126 -3.87 2.38 5.18
CA LYS A 126 -4.50 1.31 5.95
C LYS A 126 -4.77 1.80 7.35
N TRP A 127 -5.86 1.36 7.94
CA TRP A 127 -6.18 1.76 9.30
C TRP A 127 -6.99 0.73 10.03
N LEU A 128 -6.90 0.81 11.38
CA LEU A 128 -7.73 0.06 12.33
C LEU A 128 -8.43 1.06 13.24
N ALA A 129 -9.70 0.86 13.47
CA ALA A 129 -10.49 1.72 14.35
C ALA A 129 -10.06 1.60 15.83
#